data_f9618a7dc19077769c070c0aaf0047d6
#
_entry.id   f9618a7dc19077769c070c0aaf0047d6
#
_cell.length_a   1.000
_cell.length_b   1.000
_cell.length_c   1.000
_cell.angle_alpha   90.00
_cell.angle_beta   90.00
_cell.angle_gamma   90.00
#
_symmetry.space_group_name_H-M   'P 1'
#
loop_
_entity.id
_entity.type
_entity.pdbx_description
1 polymer ?
#
loop_
_entity_poly.entity_id
_entity_poly.type
_entity_poly.pdbx_seq_one_letter_code
_entity_poly.pdbx_strand_id
1 'polypeptide(L)'
;RALGVPVRQFARGRELLPHAAALAAAAEARAAEAGARIVTLADAEYPPALRDLRLPPPALQVAGELPAAPAVAIVGSRRASPYALEVADWLGRELAAAGLTVVSGFARGVDAAAHTGALTAPGGRTIAVLGCGLAIDYPRGHRDLGRRISGSGARISEFPPATRPEAWRFPVRNRLIAALARGVVVVSAA
;
A
#
# COMPACT_ATOMS: atom_id res chain seq x y z
N ARG A 1 -18.06 -6.85 -26.32
CA ARG A 1 -17.27 -6.04 -27.28
C ARG A 1 -15.81 -6.26 -26.89
N ALA A 2 -15.05 -6.99 -27.74
CA ALA A 2 -13.61 -7.13 -27.59
C ALA A 2 -12.98 -5.75 -27.50
N LEU A 3 -12.14 -5.53 -26.50
CA LEU A 3 -11.29 -4.35 -26.40
C LEU A 3 -10.62 -4.18 -27.75
N GLY A 4 -10.79 -3.04 -28.42
CA GLY A 4 -10.32 -2.75 -29.78
C GLY A 4 -8.78 -2.69 -29.89
N VAL A 5 -8.11 -3.71 -29.41
CA VAL A 5 -6.66 -3.90 -29.50
C VAL A 5 -6.38 -4.55 -30.87
N PRO A 6 -5.58 -3.91 -31.72
CA PRO A 6 -5.26 -4.48 -33.04
C PRO A 6 -4.65 -5.87 -32.94
N VAL A 7 -5.06 -6.79 -33.80
CA VAL A 7 -4.55 -8.18 -33.83
C VAL A 7 -3.01 -8.27 -33.84
N ARG A 8 -2.33 -7.29 -34.41
CA ARG A 8 -0.85 -7.17 -34.37
C ARG A 8 -0.27 -7.01 -32.96
N GLN A 9 -1.03 -6.46 -32.00
CA GLN A 9 -0.56 -6.35 -30.60
C GLN A 9 -0.70 -7.69 -29.88
N PHE A 10 -1.67 -8.53 -30.24
CA PHE A 10 -1.79 -9.90 -29.70
C PHE A 10 -0.68 -10.83 -30.22
N ALA A 11 -0.24 -10.66 -31.46
CA ALA A 11 0.90 -11.43 -32.00
C ALA A 11 2.20 -11.10 -31.23
N ARG A 12 2.48 -9.80 -30.99
CA ARG A 12 3.60 -9.36 -30.14
C ARG A 12 3.50 -9.87 -28.70
N GLY A 13 2.31 -9.99 -28.14
CA GLY A 13 2.11 -10.56 -26.82
C GLY A 13 2.59 -12.02 -26.70
N ARG A 14 2.38 -12.85 -27.74
CA ARG A 14 2.86 -14.24 -27.77
C ARG A 14 4.39 -14.35 -27.78
N GLU A 15 5.07 -13.48 -28.49
CA GLU A 15 6.55 -13.41 -28.51
C GLU A 15 7.14 -12.94 -27.17
N LEU A 16 6.36 -12.17 -26.38
CA LEU A 16 6.78 -11.66 -25.09
C LEU A 16 6.53 -12.63 -23.92
N LEU A 17 5.76 -13.71 -24.11
CA LEU A 17 5.41 -14.64 -23.03
C LEU A 17 6.61 -15.25 -22.30
N PRO A 18 7.67 -15.75 -22.97
CA PRO A 18 8.85 -16.28 -22.28
C PRO A 18 9.61 -15.19 -21.51
N HIS A 19 9.69 -13.99 -22.08
CA HIS A 19 10.32 -12.85 -21.44
C HIS A 19 9.49 -12.32 -20.26
N ALA A 20 8.16 -12.33 -20.36
CA ALA A 20 7.26 -11.95 -19.27
C ALA A 20 7.38 -12.89 -18.07
N ALA A 21 7.50 -14.21 -18.31
CA ALA A 21 7.71 -15.19 -17.25
C ALA A 21 9.03 -14.94 -16.49
N ALA A 22 10.12 -14.66 -17.21
CA ALA A 22 11.41 -14.33 -16.59
C ALA A 22 11.35 -13.03 -15.79
N LEU A 23 10.65 -12.01 -16.29
CA LEU A 23 10.45 -10.75 -15.57
C LEU A 23 9.59 -10.94 -14.32
N ALA A 24 8.54 -11.77 -14.38
CA ALA A 24 7.70 -12.10 -13.24
C ALA A 24 8.52 -12.81 -12.16
N ALA A 25 9.27 -13.87 -12.53
CA ALA A 25 10.14 -14.58 -11.59
C ALA A 25 11.20 -13.67 -10.95
N ALA A 26 11.79 -12.74 -11.71
CA ALA A 26 12.73 -11.76 -11.17
C ALA A 26 12.04 -10.77 -10.22
N ALA A 27 10.80 -10.40 -10.48
CA ALA A 27 10.03 -9.53 -9.59
C ALA A 27 9.65 -10.26 -8.30
N GLU A 28 9.25 -11.52 -8.37
CA GLU A 28 8.95 -12.37 -7.21
C GLU A 28 10.20 -12.57 -6.33
N ALA A 29 11.35 -12.89 -6.92
CA ALA A 29 12.60 -13.04 -6.19
C ALA A 29 12.97 -11.74 -5.44
N ARG A 30 12.90 -10.59 -6.11
CA ARG A 30 13.18 -9.29 -5.47
C ARG A 30 12.16 -8.90 -4.41
N ALA A 31 10.89 -9.28 -4.58
CA ALA A 31 9.87 -9.08 -3.55
C ALA A 31 10.20 -9.94 -2.32
N ALA A 32 10.56 -11.20 -2.51
CA ALA A 32 10.95 -12.12 -1.43
C ALA A 32 12.18 -11.61 -0.65
N GLU A 33 13.21 -11.10 -1.32
CA GLU A 33 14.38 -10.46 -0.69
C GLU A 33 13.98 -9.26 0.20
N ALA A 34 12.90 -8.57 -0.16
CA ALA A 34 12.33 -7.47 0.62
C ALA A 34 11.33 -7.92 1.71
N GLY A 35 11.19 -9.23 1.94
CA GLY A 35 10.22 -9.81 2.86
C GLY A 35 8.77 -9.63 2.40
N ALA A 36 8.54 -9.58 1.09
CA ALA A 36 7.23 -9.41 0.48
C ALA A 36 6.91 -10.56 -0.48
N ARG A 37 5.62 -10.76 -0.76
CA ARG A 37 5.12 -11.64 -1.82
C ARG A 37 4.36 -10.83 -2.86
N ILE A 38 4.15 -11.42 -4.02
CA ILE A 38 3.29 -10.87 -5.07
C ILE A 38 1.91 -11.51 -4.94
N VAL A 39 0.89 -10.67 -4.91
CA VAL A 39 -0.53 -11.04 -4.86
C VAL A 39 -1.19 -10.50 -6.11
N THR A 40 -1.78 -11.37 -6.91
CA THR A 40 -2.41 -11.01 -8.18
C THR A 40 -3.92 -10.91 -8.05
N LEU A 41 -4.58 -10.33 -9.05
CA LEU A 41 -6.05 -10.29 -9.14
C LEU A 41 -6.70 -11.69 -9.08
N ALA A 42 -5.98 -12.76 -9.42
CA ALA A 42 -6.49 -14.13 -9.39
C ALA A 42 -6.46 -14.74 -7.99
N ASP A 43 -5.66 -14.19 -7.08
CA ASP A 43 -5.45 -14.76 -5.75
C ASP A 43 -6.62 -14.43 -4.80
N ALA A 44 -7.00 -15.38 -3.96
CA ALA A 44 -8.10 -15.22 -3.00
C ALA A 44 -7.80 -14.12 -1.95
N GLU A 45 -6.55 -13.92 -1.61
CA GLU A 45 -6.13 -12.88 -0.65
C GLU A 45 -6.09 -11.46 -1.24
N TYR A 46 -6.29 -11.29 -2.56
CA TYR A 46 -6.33 -9.96 -3.16
C TYR A 46 -7.51 -9.16 -2.60
N PRO A 47 -7.29 -7.92 -2.08
CA PRO A 47 -8.32 -7.15 -1.41
C PRO A 47 -9.55 -6.91 -2.31
N PRO A 48 -10.76 -7.36 -1.91
CA PRO A 48 -11.97 -7.18 -2.73
C PRO A 48 -12.21 -5.71 -3.11
N ALA A 49 -12.01 -4.80 -2.17
CA ALA A 49 -12.19 -3.36 -2.40
C ALA A 49 -11.31 -2.78 -3.52
N LEU A 50 -10.17 -3.40 -3.79
CA LEU A 50 -9.30 -2.97 -4.90
C LEU A 50 -9.73 -3.56 -6.24
N ARG A 51 -10.52 -4.66 -6.26
CA ARG A 51 -11.11 -5.23 -7.49
C ARG A 51 -12.15 -4.29 -8.10
N ASP A 52 -12.86 -3.54 -7.25
CA ASP A 52 -13.95 -2.63 -7.65
C ASP A 52 -13.44 -1.30 -8.23
N LEU A 53 -12.13 -1.06 -8.18
CA LEU A 53 -11.53 0.10 -8.83
C LEU A 53 -11.72 0.04 -10.35
N ARG A 54 -11.93 1.19 -10.99
CA ARG A 54 -11.98 1.29 -12.47
C ARG A 54 -10.74 0.70 -13.14
N LEU A 55 -9.58 0.82 -12.49
CA LEU A 55 -8.29 0.27 -12.93
C LEU A 55 -7.64 -0.44 -11.73
N PRO A 56 -8.06 -1.67 -11.43
CA PRO A 56 -7.45 -2.44 -10.35
C PRO A 56 -5.98 -2.76 -10.66
N PRO A 57 -5.07 -2.68 -9.69
CA PRO A 57 -3.71 -3.16 -9.88
C PRO A 57 -3.72 -4.64 -10.28
N PRO A 58 -3.05 -5.04 -11.38
CA PRO A 58 -3.00 -6.45 -11.77
C PRO A 58 -2.26 -7.31 -10.75
N ALA A 59 -1.35 -6.71 -9.99
CA ALA A 59 -0.60 -7.35 -8.93
C ALA A 59 -0.23 -6.32 -7.83
N LEU A 60 -0.09 -6.81 -6.62
CA LEU A 60 0.37 -6.07 -5.45
C LEU A 60 1.58 -6.77 -4.85
N GLN A 61 2.58 -6.02 -4.42
CA GLN A 61 3.53 -6.50 -3.44
C GLN A 61 2.89 -6.39 -2.06
N VAL A 62 3.03 -7.41 -1.24
CA VAL A 62 2.50 -7.45 0.13
C VAL A 62 3.58 -7.96 1.07
N ALA A 63 3.97 -7.13 2.04
CA ALA A 63 4.84 -7.52 3.15
C ALA A 63 4.03 -7.49 4.45
N GLY A 64 3.91 -8.64 5.10
CA GLY A 64 3.01 -8.87 6.22
C GLY A 64 1.68 -9.50 5.80
N GLU A 65 0.66 -9.39 6.65
CA GLU A 65 -0.67 -9.96 6.43
C GLU A 65 -1.71 -8.87 6.24
N LEU A 66 -2.55 -9.03 5.22
CA LEU A 66 -3.65 -8.10 4.95
C LEU A 66 -4.77 -8.31 5.98
N PRO A 67 -5.10 -7.32 6.83
CA PRO A 67 -6.17 -7.44 7.79
C PRO A 67 -7.54 -7.56 7.10
N ALA A 68 -8.37 -8.47 7.60
CA ALA A 68 -9.75 -8.63 7.13
C ALA A 68 -10.73 -7.60 7.75
N ALA A 69 -10.34 -6.92 8.83
CA ALA A 69 -11.18 -5.94 9.51
C ALA A 69 -11.47 -4.72 8.63
N PRO A 70 -12.64 -4.06 8.83
CA PRO A 70 -12.94 -2.80 8.16
C PRO A 70 -11.84 -1.76 8.39
N ALA A 71 -11.58 -0.93 7.38
CA ALA A 71 -10.49 0.03 7.45
C ALA A 71 -10.97 1.48 7.35
N VAL A 72 -10.22 2.37 8.01
CA VAL A 72 -10.36 3.83 7.91
C VAL A 72 -9.00 4.43 7.52
N ALA A 73 -9.01 5.32 6.55
CA ALA A 73 -7.80 6.03 6.14
C ALA A 73 -7.58 7.27 7.01
N ILE A 74 -6.35 7.48 7.46
CA ILE A 74 -5.90 8.72 8.09
C ILE A 74 -4.78 9.29 7.23
N VAL A 75 -4.98 10.49 6.70
CA VAL A 75 -4.04 11.15 5.79
C VAL A 75 -3.86 12.62 6.17
N GLY A 76 -2.77 13.23 5.71
CA GLY A 76 -2.56 14.65 5.94
C GLY A 76 -1.17 15.14 5.54
N SER A 77 -0.81 16.31 6.08
CA SER A 77 0.42 17.02 5.76
C SER A 77 1.68 16.22 6.13
N ARG A 78 2.69 16.27 5.25
CA ARG A 78 4.05 15.77 5.53
C ARG A 78 4.84 16.68 6.48
N ARG A 79 4.38 17.93 6.64
CA ARG A 79 4.94 18.98 7.50
C ARG A 79 3.89 19.44 8.51
N ALA A 80 3.28 18.47 9.18
CA ALA A 80 2.23 18.70 10.16
C ALA A 80 2.77 19.39 11.42
N SER A 81 1.92 20.19 12.06
CA SER A 81 2.22 20.78 13.38
C SER A 81 2.28 19.68 14.46
N PRO A 82 2.95 19.92 15.60
CA PRO A 82 2.94 18.99 16.73
C PRO A 82 1.53 18.55 17.14
N TYR A 83 0.59 19.47 17.21
CA TYR A 83 -0.81 19.19 17.51
C TYR A 83 -1.45 18.23 16.48
N ALA A 84 -1.21 18.46 15.19
CA ALA A 84 -1.74 17.56 14.15
C ALA A 84 -1.13 16.16 14.21
N LEU A 85 0.14 16.04 14.63
CA LEU A 85 0.78 14.74 14.85
C LEU A 85 0.17 14.00 16.04
N GLU A 86 -0.09 14.70 17.15
CA GLU A 86 -0.75 14.15 18.33
C GLU A 86 -2.17 13.68 17.99
N VAL A 87 -2.94 14.46 17.24
CA VAL A 87 -4.29 14.09 16.78
C VAL A 87 -4.24 12.85 15.88
N ALA A 88 -3.29 12.78 14.96
CA ALA A 88 -3.14 11.63 14.08
C ALA A 88 -2.77 10.35 14.83
N ASP A 89 -1.85 10.45 15.78
CA ASP A 89 -1.47 9.35 16.67
C ASP A 89 -2.65 8.89 17.52
N TRP A 90 -3.34 9.80 18.18
CA TRP A 90 -4.52 9.54 18.98
C TRP A 90 -5.62 8.84 18.15
N LEU A 91 -5.98 9.38 16.98
CA LEU A 91 -6.97 8.76 16.09
C LEU A 91 -6.53 7.37 15.65
N GLY A 92 -5.25 7.20 15.30
CA GLY A 92 -4.70 5.89 14.93
C GLY A 92 -4.90 4.86 16.02
N ARG A 93 -4.60 5.23 17.26
CA ARG A 93 -4.76 4.37 18.44
C ARG A 93 -6.22 4.03 18.72
N GLU A 94 -7.10 5.04 18.78
CA GLU A 94 -8.50 4.84 19.14
C GLU A 94 -9.25 4.01 18.07
N LEU A 95 -9.01 4.27 16.79
CA LEU A 95 -9.60 3.48 15.71
C LEU A 95 -9.11 2.02 15.72
N ALA A 96 -7.82 1.82 15.96
CA ALA A 96 -7.24 0.48 16.07
C ALA A 96 -7.75 -0.26 17.32
N ALA A 97 -7.90 0.42 18.46
CA ALA A 97 -8.48 -0.13 19.68
C ALA A 97 -9.96 -0.50 19.50
N ALA A 98 -10.69 0.21 18.62
CA ALA A 98 -12.06 -0.12 18.23
C ALA A 98 -12.13 -1.28 17.21
N GLY A 99 -11.03 -1.96 16.91
CA GLY A 99 -10.97 -3.10 15.99
C GLY A 99 -10.94 -2.74 14.50
N LEU A 100 -10.73 -1.46 14.17
CA LEU A 100 -10.60 -1.01 12.79
C LEU A 100 -9.13 -1.08 12.33
N THR A 101 -8.93 -1.33 11.03
CA THR A 101 -7.60 -1.23 10.42
C THR A 101 -7.34 0.22 10.01
N VAL A 102 -6.21 0.79 10.41
CA VAL A 102 -5.78 2.11 9.96
C VAL A 102 -5.03 1.98 8.63
N VAL A 103 -5.47 2.70 7.60
CA VAL A 103 -4.79 2.76 6.30
C VAL A 103 -4.17 4.13 6.11
N SER A 104 -2.91 4.18 5.66
CA SER A 104 -2.26 5.45 5.33
C SER A 104 -1.15 5.29 4.29
N GLY A 105 -0.54 6.40 3.91
CA GLY A 105 0.41 6.46 2.78
C GLY A 105 1.87 6.28 3.14
N PHE A 106 2.20 6.01 4.40
CA PHE A 106 3.58 5.82 4.85
C PHE A 106 4.48 7.05 4.67
N ALA A 107 3.93 8.23 4.44
CA ALA A 107 4.70 9.47 4.37
C ALA A 107 5.14 9.94 5.76
N ARG A 108 6.08 10.91 5.80
CA ARG A 108 6.39 11.63 7.04
C ARG A 108 5.16 12.41 7.50
N GLY A 109 5.13 12.81 8.77
CA GLY A 109 4.05 13.60 9.33
C GLY A 109 2.84 12.77 9.72
N VAL A 110 1.64 13.18 9.30
CA VAL A 110 0.36 12.58 9.70
C VAL A 110 0.32 11.08 9.45
N ASP A 111 0.78 10.60 8.27
CA ASP A 111 0.73 9.18 7.93
C ASP A 111 1.55 8.34 8.93
N ALA A 112 2.78 8.77 9.23
CA ALA A 112 3.65 8.07 10.18
C ALA A 112 3.08 8.09 11.61
N ALA A 113 2.52 9.22 12.05
CA ALA A 113 1.88 9.33 13.35
C ALA A 113 0.67 8.40 13.47
N ALA A 114 -0.20 8.38 12.46
CA ALA A 114 -1.36 7.49 12.42
C ALA A 114 -0.97 6.00 12.50
N HIS A 115 0.06 5.58 11.75
CA HIS A 115 0.58 4.21 11.85
C HIS A 115 1.16 3.93 13.24
N THR A 116 1.90 4.87 13.80
CA THR A 116 2.50 4.73 15.13
C THR A 116 1.42 4.54 16.19
N GLY A 117 0.41 5.41 16.20
CA GLY A 117 -0.73 5.30 17.12
C GLY A 117 -1.46 3.96 16.99
N ALA A 118 -1.76 3.52 15.75
CA ALA A 118 -2.42 2.25 15.52
C ALA A 118 -1.63 1.06 16.10
N LEU A 119 -0.29 1.11 16.00
CA LEU A 119 0.61 0.06 16.53
C LEU A 119 0.76 0.07 18.06
N THR A 120 0.25 1.09 18.76
CA THR A 120 0.24 1.13 20.25
C THR A 120 -1.01 0.49 20.83
N ALA A 121 -2.08 0.35 20.05
CA ALA A 121 -3.29 -0.33 20.50
C ALA A 121 -3.06 -1.84 20.60
N PRO A 122 -3.53 -2.52 21.65
CA PRO A 122 -3.48 -3.98 21.74
C PRO A 122 -4.17 -4.63 20.55
N GLY A 123 -3.44 -5.48 19.81
CA GLY A 123 -3.95 -6.09 18.58
C GLY A 123 -4.19 -5.12 17.41
N GLY A 124 -3.72 -3.87 17.53
CA GLY A 124 -3.90 -2.83 16.53
C GLY A 124 -3.28 -3.21 15.17
N ARG A 125 -4.01 -2.93 14.09
CA ARG A 125 -3.63 -3.29 12.73
C ARG A 125 -3.59 -2.07 11.83
N THR A 126 -2.60 -2.07 10.93
CA THR A 126 -2.45 -0.95 9.98
C THR A 126 -1.90 -1.42 8.64
N ILE A 127 -2.34 -0.74 7.56
CA ILE A 127 -1.87 -0.97 6.20
C ILE A 127 -1.18 0.29 5.69
N ALA A 128 0.08 0.17 5.36
CA ALA A 128 0.83 1.21 4.67
C ALA A 128 0.80 0.96 3.15
N VAL A 129 0.27 1.91 2.40
CA VAL A 129 0.28 1.86 0.94
C VAL A 129 1.44 2.71 0.42
N LEU A 130 2.36 2.15 -0.36
CA LEU A 130 3.57 2.84 -0.80
C LEU A 130 3.47 3.34 -2.24
N GLY A 131 4.10 4.48 -2.53
CA GLY A 131 4.26 5.03 -3.89
C GLY A 131 5.59 4.64 -4.55
N CYS A 132 6.22 3.56 -4.09
CA CYS A 132 7.44 2.97 -4.63
C CYS A 132 7.44 1.47 -4.36
N GLY A 133 8.38 0.72 -4.93
CA GLY A 133 8.54 -0.70 -4.65
C GLY A 133 8.98 -0.97 -3.22
N LEU A 134 8.59 -2.12 -2.66
CA LEU A 134 8.88 -2.47 -1.26
C LEU A 134 10.35 -2.78 -0.98
N ALA A 135 11.16 -3.05 -2.01
CA ALA A 135 12.61 -3.18 -1.89
C ALA A 135 13.35 -1.83 -1.71
N ILE A 136 12.63 -0.71 -1.84
CA ILE A 136 13.20 0.63 -1.70
C ILE A 136 12.96 1.17 -0.29
N ASP A 137 14.02 1.57 0.40
CA ASP A 137 13.95 2.22 1.72
C ASP A 137 13.49 3.68 1.58
N TYR A 138 12.18 3.90 1.58
CA TYR A 138 11.57 5.21 1.45
C TYR A 138 10.27 5.31 2.29
N PRO A 139 10.06 6.44 3.01
CA PRO A 139 11.03 7.52 3.24
C PRO A 139 12.18 7.07 4.15
N ARG A 140 13.37 7.64 3.96
CA ARG A 140 14.52 7.33 4.81
C ARG A 140 14.18 7.56 6.28
N GLY A 141 14.56 6.61 7.14
CA GLY A 141 14.28 6.64 8.57
C GLY A 141 12.99 5.92 8.99
N HIS A 142 12.18 5.40 8.05
CA HIS A 142 10.95 4.67 8.35
C HIS A 142 11.12 3.14 8.35
N ARG A 143 12.34 2.62 8.23
CA ARG A 143 12.59 1.17 8.16
C ARG A 143 12.02 0.43 9.37
N ASP A 144 12.20 0.97 10.58
CA ASP A 144 11.69 0.36 11.80
C ASP A 144 10.16 0.38 11.86
N LEU A 145 9.55 1.53 11.57
CA LEU A 145 8.10 1.65 11.43
C LEU A 145 7.56 0.66 10.40
N GLY A 146 8.23 0.54 9.25
CA GLY A 146 7.85 -0.42 8.22
C GLY A 146 7.88 -1.87 8.68
N ARG A 147 8.88 -2.29 9.47
CA ARG A 147 8.95 -3.64 10.06
C ARG A 147 7.80 -3.87 11.03
N ARG A 148 7.54 -2.91 11.92
CA ARG A 148 6.44 -2.99 12.89
C ARG A 148 5.08 -3.08 12.18
N ILE A 149 4.86 -2.30 11.13
CA ILE A 149 3.63 -2.38 10.31
C ILE A 149 3.49 -3.77 9.69
N SER A 150 4.55 -4.33 9.09
CA SER A 150 4.48 -5.67 8.50
C SER A 150 4.28 -6.78 9.54
N GLY A 151 4.66 -6.55 10.80
CA GLY A 151 4.42 -7.48 11.91
C GLY A 151 3.00 -7.47 12.48
N SER A 152 2.22 -6.40 12.24
CA SER A 152 0.87 -6.23 12.78
C SER A 152 -0.20 -5.96 11.70
N GLY A 153 0.19 -6.01 10.44
CA GLY A 153 -0.65 -5.71 9.30
C GLY A 153 0.16 -5.85 8.03
N ALA A 154 0.09 -4.88 7.09
CA ALA A 154 0.79 -5.01 5.82
C ALA A 154 1.38 -3.69 5.32
N ARG A 155 2.50 -3.79 4.59
CA ARG A 155 2.92 -2.77 3.62
C ARG A 155 2.59 -3.29 2.23
N ILE A 156 1.95 -2.45 1.41
CA ILE A 156 1.58 -2.83 0.06
C ILE A 156 2.05 -1.82 -0.99
N SER A 157 2.28 -2.30 -2.20
CA SER A 157 2.58 -1.45 -3.35
C SER A 157 2.12 -2.09 -4.65
N GLU A 158 1.60 -1.29 -5.58
CA GLU A 158 1.30 -1.70 -6.95
C GLU A 158 2.51 -1.57 -7.89
N PHE A 159 3.58 -0.93 -7.44
CA PHE A 159 4.78 -0.71 -8.26
C PHE A 159 5.76 -1.88 -8.13
N PRO A 160 6.52 -2.24 -9.18
CA PRO A 160 7.54 -3.29 -9.11
C PRO A 160 8.56 -3.09 -7.98
N PRO A 161 9.18 -4.17 -7.42
CA PRO A 161 9.96 -4.13 -6.18
C PRO A 161 11.07 -3.08 -6.14
N ALA A 162 11.80 -2.88 -7.23
CA ALA A 162 12.90 -1.93 -7.32
C ALA A 162 12.49 -0.53 -7.82
N THR A 163 11.18 -0.25 -7.91
CA THR A 163 10.69 1.04 -8.41
C THR A 163 11.01 2.17 -7.44
N ARG A 164 11.78 3.16 -7.88
CA ARG A 164 12.13 4.33 -7.08
C ARG A 164 10.95 5.27 -6.87
N PRO A 165 10.91 6.04 -5.77
CA PRO A 165 9.87 7.03 -5.55
C PRO A 165 9.98 8.18 -6.55
N GLU A 166 8.86 8.57 -7.13
CA GLU A 166 8.72 9.72 -8.01
C GLU A 166 7.44 10.49 -7.64
N ALA A 167 7.46 11.83 -7.78
CA ALA A 167 6.41 12.71 -7.29
C ALA A 167 5.01 12.32 -7.79
N TRP A 168 4.87 11.94 -9.05
CA TRP A 168 3.60 11.57 -9.67
C TRP A 168 3.00 10.25 -9.15
N ARG A 169 3.83 9.35 -8.60
CA ARG A 169 3.37 8.06 -8.08
C ARG A 169 2.57 8.17 -6.80
N PHE A 170 2.83 9.20 -6.01
CA PHE A 170 2.12 9.38 -4.74
C PHE A 170 0.63 9.71 -4.94
N PRO A 171 0.23 10.65 -5.81
CA PRO A 171 -1.18 10.86 -6.14
C PRO A 171 -1.84 9.62 -6.76
N VAL A 172 -1.16 8.93 -7.68
CA VAL A 172 -1.67 7.70 -8.31
C VAL A 172 -1.98 6.63 -7.27
N ARG A 173 -1.08 6.39 -6.32
CA ARG A 173 -1.24 5.45 -5.23
C ARG A 173 -2.43 5.78 -4.32
N ASN A 174 -2.77 7.07 -4.11
CA ASN A 174 -3.81 7.49 -3.16
C ASN A 174 -5.17 6.85 -3.44
N ARG A 175 -5.47 6.46 -4.68
CA ARG A 175 -6.68 5.71 -5.03
C ARG A 175 -6.79 4.38 -4.28
N LEU A 176 -5.65 3.73 -3.99
CA LEU A 176 -5.62 2.47 -3.24
C LEU A 176 -5.91 2.72 -1.76
N ILE A 177 -5.42 3.82 -1.18
CA ILE A 177 -5.72 4.21 0.20
C ILE A 177 -7.23 4.42 0.34
N ALA A 178 -7.82 5.20 -0.57
CA ALA A 178 -9.25 5.51 -0.54
C ALA A 178 -10.11 4.25 -0.75
N ALA A 179 -9.72 3.37 -1.68
CA ALA A 179 -10.48 2.16 -1.97
C ALA A 179 -10.45 1.13 -0.82
N LEU A 180 -9.34 1.03 -0.10
CA LEU A 180 -9.21 0.11 1.03
C LEU A 180 -10.02 0.57 2.24
N ALA A 181 -10.38 1.84 2.33
CA ALA A 181 -11.03 2.43 3.50
C ALA A 181 -12.52 2.69 3.29
N ARG A 182 -13.31 2.52 4.34
CA ARG A 182 -14.73 2.89 4.37
C ARG A 182 -14.95 4.39 4.56
N GLY A 183 -13.92 5.09 5.04
CA GLY A 183 -13.93 6.54 5.23
C GLY A 183 -12.51 7.08 5.29
N VAL A 184 -12.35 8.37 5.00
CA VAL A 184 -11.05 9.06 5.01
C VAL A 184 -11.12 10.22 5.98
N VAL A 185 -10.18 10.26 6.93
CA VAL A 185 -9.97 11.37 7.85
C VAL A 185 -8.76 12.17 7.38
N VAL A 186 -8.94 13.44 7.12
CA VAL A 186 -7.87 14.39 6.80
C VAL A 186 -7.54 15.19 8.05
N VAL A 187 -6.41 14.91 8.69
CA VAL A 187 -6.02 15.56 9.96
C VAL A 187 -5.47 16.97 9.73
N SER A 188 -4.69 17.15 8.68
CA SER A 188 -4.12 18.45 8.31
C SER A 188 -3.93 18.50 6.80
N ALA A 189 -4.53 19.50 6.17
CA ALA A 189 -4.27 19.86 4.78
C ALA A 189 -3.36 21.10 4.74
N ALA A 190 -2.35 21.11 3.86
CA ALA A 190 -1.45 22.23 3.60
C ALA A 190 -1.66 22.73 2.17
#